data_3491634976e188e462bcc34ad8835372
#
_entry.id   3491634976e188e462bcc34ad8835372
#
_cell.length_a   1.000
_cell.length_b   1.000
_cell.length_c   1.000
_cell.angle_alpha   90.00
_cell.angle_beta   90.00
_cell.angle_gamma   90.00
#
_symmetry.space_group_name_H-M   'P 1'
#
loop_
_entity.id
_entity.type
_entity.pdbx_description
1 polymer ?
#
loop_
_entity_poly.entity_id
_entity_poly.type
_entity_poly.pdbx_seq_one_letter_code
_entity_poly.pdbx_strand_id
1 'polypeptide(L)'
;FSSVNIGYRHLLPILPFLFIGISSIANSVAHVARRAWRIAIYAGLVVGLAGIVWAVYGRSGSPDYLAYFNPLAGGPDGGYRFLVDSNLDWGQNLWQLRDWTQAHDVEQIYYAHFSPARPSVYGITADFLPPDPRAVPFALLNPAPGYYAIGATVLQGVYTPDVNTFAWFRTHDPVARLGHALFVYRVPDRPTPKWVAICADPQPALAPEAVRLGLLETQVVSSTRIIRLECEQSRIHPAGGGNGMYVLAAGQEPPLDGELEVRGRRPDGTPQYDVVRTKGPIPAPPKPLSVSFEGPLELLGFEVDPSGWATDRVVDVRTHWVVRGNAMRPLSLMAHLVGPDGIPVAIGDGLGLPIDQWQPGDVIVQHHELAVDAGASPGEYRVQVGAYWLDSMERWPVLDGGNGAADHVVLTMIEIPD
;
A
#
# COMPACT_ATOMS: atom_id res chain seq x y z
N PHE A 1 12.25 -21.67 -11.72
CA PHE A 1 11.06 -21.19 -12.42
C PHE A 1 11.52 -20.34 -13.61
N SER A 2 10.94 -20.56 -14.80
CA SER A 2 11.26 -19.81 -16.01
C SER A 2 10.77 -18.36 -15.86
N SER A 3 11.62 -17.37 -16.14
CA SER A 3 11.24 -15.95 -16.22
C SER A 3 10.33 -15.64 -17.42
N VAL A 4 10.18 -16.60 -18.34
CA VAL A 4 9.34 -16.50 -19.52
C VAL A 4 8.14 -17.40 -19.35
N ASN A 5 6.96 -16.80 -19.18
CA ASN A 5 5.71 -17.52 -18.98
C ASN A 5 5.09 -17.90 -20.33
N ILE A 6 5.66 -18.91 -21.00
CA ILE A 6 5.20 -19.41 -22.32
C ILE A 6 3.96 -20.30 -22.18
N GLY A 7 3.61 -20.69 -20.96
CA GLY A 7 2.37 -21.34 -20.53
C GLY A 7 1.95 -22.54 -21.38
N TYR A 8 0.79 -22.44 -21.96
CA TYR A 8 0.08 -23.52 -22.66
C TYR A 8 0.86 -24.19 -23.82
N ARG A 9 1.77 -23.48 -24.50
CA ARG A 9 2.54 -24.03 -25.64
C ARG A 9 3.39 -25.25 -25.26
N HIS A 10 3.87 -25.31 -24.03
CA HIS A 10 4.65 -26.46 -23.56
C HIS A 10 3.81 -27.74 -23.40
N LEU A 11 2.48 -27.60 -23.34
CA LEU A 11 1.56 -28.73 -23.24
C LEU A 11 1.09 -29.25 -24.60
N LEU A 12 1.34 -28.51 -25.70
CA LEU A 12 0.92 -28.90 -27.04
C LEU A 12 1.38 -30.31 -27.45
N PRO A 13 2.62 -30.74 -27.15
CA PRO A 13 3.09 -32.10 -27.49
C PRO A 13 2.29 -33.21 -26.81
N ILE A 14 1.60 -32.93 -25.69
CA ILE A 14 0.80 -33.93 -24.96
C ILE A 14 -0.57 -34.12 -25.61
N LEU A 15 -1.09 -33.12 -26.34
CA LEU A 15 -2.44 -33.14 -26.91
C LEU A 15 -2.72 -34.34 -27.82
N PRO A 16 -1.81 -34.76 -28.73
CA PRO A 16 -2.05 -35.94 -29.55
C PRO A 16 -2.30 -37.22 -28.73
N PHE A 17 -1.53 -37.39 -27.64
CA PHE A 17 -1.71 -38.54 -26.73
C PHE A 17 -3.02 -38.45 -25.95
N LEU A 18 -3.40 -37.25 -25.54
CA LEU A 18 -4.73 -37.04 -24.90
C LEU A 18 -5.86 -37.35 -25.88
N PHE A 19 -5.76 -36.94 -27.16
CA PHE A 19 -6.79 -37.28 -28.16
C PHE A 19 -6.88 -38.76 -28.42
N ILE A 20 -5.77 -39.51 -28.46
CA ILE A 20 -5.76 -40.97 -28.57
C ILE A 20 -6.46 -41.58 -27.34
N GLY A 21 -6.11 -41.11 -26.13
CA GLY A 21 -6.77 -41.58 -24.90
C GLY A 21 -8.28 -41.33 -24.88
N ILE A 22 -8.70 -40.10 -25.26
CA ILE A 22 -10.14 -39.75 -25.35
C ILE A 22 -10.86 -40.59 -26.40
N SER A 23 -10.22 -40.90 -27.54
CA SER A 23 -10.78 -41.77 -28.57
C SER A 23 -11.08 -43.17 -28.05
N SER A 24 -10.22 -43.73 -27.19
CA SER A 24 -10.47 -45.03 -26.56
C SER A 24 -11.65 -45.00 -25.59
N ILE A 25 -11.82 -43.90 -24.85
CA ILE A 25 -12.99 -43.68 -23.98
C ILE A 25 -14.28 -43.57 -24.82
N ALA A 26 -14.24 -42.83 -25.92
CA ALA A 26 -15.37 -42.68 -26.83
C ALA A 26 -15.80 -44.06 -27.40
N ASN A 27 -14.84 -44.92 -27.75
CA ASN A 27 -15.09 -46.29 -28.18
C ASN A 27 -15.76 -47.11 -27.04
N SER A 28 -15.27 -46.96 -25.82
CA SER A 28 -15.86 -47.64 -24.65
C SER A 28 -17.32 -47.19 -24.40
N VAL A 29 -17.60 -45.90 -24.56
CA VAL A 29 -18.97 -45.35 -24.45
C VAL A 29 -19.90 -45.90 -25.54
N ALA A 30 -19.39 -46.08 -26.76
CA ALA A 30 -20.16 -46.68 -27.85
C ALA A 30 -20.65 -48.12 -27.54
N HIS A 31 -19.91 -48.84 -26.66
CA HIS A 31 -20.23 -50.20 -26.24
C HIS A 31 -21.10 -50.27 -24.98
N VAL A 32 -21.51 -49.12 -24.41
CA VAL A 32 -22.44 -49.12 -23.27
C VAL A 32 -23.79 -49.74 -23.69
N ALA A 33 -24.15 -50.86 -23.07
CA ALA A 33 -25.34 -51.68 -23.44
C ALA A 33 -26.66 -50.92 -23.33
N ARG A 34 -26.80 -50.01 -22.37
CA ARG A 34 -28.03 -49.22 -22.16
C ARG A 34 -28.03 -47.96 -23.03
N ARG A 35 -28.86 -47.93 -24.05
CA ARG A 35 -29.04 -46.81 -24.98
C ARG A 35 -29.25 -45.46 -24.25
N ALA A 36 -30.01 -45.47 -23.16
CA ALA A 36 -30.29 -44.28 -22.37
C ALA A 36 -29.01 -43.67 -21.78
N TRP A 37 -28.05 -44.46 -21.25
CA TRP A 37 -26.78 -43.97 -20.71
C TRP A 37 -25.88 -43.39 -21.80
N ARG A 38 -25.82 -43.97 -22.99
CA ARG A 38 -25.07 -43.40 -24.12
C ARG A 38 -25.60 -42.03 -24.49
N ILE A 39 -26.95 -41.91 -24.60
CA ILE A 39 -27.59 -40.60 -24.90
C ILE A 39 -27.28 -39.61 -23.82
N ALA A 40 -27.35 -39.96 -22.55
CA ALA A 40 -27.02 -39.06 -21.43
C ALA A 40 -25.58 -38.56 -21.45
N ILE A 41 -24.60 -39.44 -21.76
CA ILE A 41 -23.19 -39.10 -21.86
C ILE A 41 -22.95 -38.12 -23.03
N TYR A 42 -23.47 -38.41 -24.23
CA TYR A 42 -23.35 -37.53 -25.37
C TYR A 42 -24.06 -36.16 -25.15
N ALA A 43 -25.24 -36.17 -24.56
CA ALA A 43 -25.95 -34.95 -24.20
C ALA A 43 -25.13 -34.13 -23.21
N GLY A 44 -24.54 -34.77 -22.19
CA GLY A 44 -23.64 -34.08 -21.24
C GLY A 44 -22.41 -33.45 -21.91
N LEU A 45 -21.79 -34.14 -22.86
CA LEU A 45 -20.69 -33.63 -23.65
C LEU A 45 -21.11 -32.42 -24.52
N VAL A 46 -22.26 -32.50 -25.18
CA VAL A 46 -22.79 -31.39 -26.00
C VAL A 46 -23.12 -30.19 -25.13
N VAL A 47 -23.77 -30.39 -23.99
CA VAL A 47 -24.08 -29.31 -23.03
C VAL A 47 -22.80 -28.70 -22.49
N GLY A 48 -21.79 -29.50 -22.15
CA GLY A 48 -20.49 -29.03 -21.69
C GLY A 48 -19.79 -28.19 -22.74
N LEU A 49 -19.73 -28.66 -24.00
CA LEU A 49 -19.16 -27.90 -25.12
C LEU A 49 -19.95 -26.61 -25.41
N ALA A 50 -21.28 -26.68 -25.41
CA ALA A 50 -22.12 -25.49 -25.57
C ALA A 50 -21.90 -24.48 -24.44
N GLY A 51 -21.73 -24.96 -23.20
CA GLY A 51 -21.38 -24.13 -22.04
C GLY A 51 -20.03 -23.44 -22.19
N ILE A 52 -19.02 -24.13 -22.70
CA ILE A 52 -17.69 -23.53 -23.00
C ILE A 52 -17.82 -22.48 -24.10
N VAL A 53 -18.51 -22.80 -25.20
CA VAL A 53 -18.75 -21.84 -26.28
C VAL A 53 -19.51 -20.63 -25.77
N TRP A 54 -20.54 -20.83 -24.96
CA TRP A 54 -21.29 -19.71 -24.37
C TRP A 54 -20.44 -18.85 -23.41
N ALA A 55 -19.56 -19.46 -22.61
CA ALA A 55 -18.66 -18.75 -21.72
C ALA A 55 -17.64 -17.87 -22.50
N VAL A 56 -17.21 -18.31 -23.68
CA VAL A 56 -16.28 -17.60 -24.55
C VAL A 56 -17.00 -16.48 -25.36
N TYR A 57 -18.22 -16.73 -25.85
CA TYR A 57 -18.95 -15.80 -26.73
C TYR A 57 -20.01 -14.97 -26.03
N GLY A 58 -20.54 -15.44 -24.90
CA GLY A 58 -21.83 -14.97 -24.40
C GLY A 58 -21.81 -13.62 -23.68
N ARG A 59 -20.66 -13.06 -23.35
CA ARG A 59 -20.56 -11.86 -22.52
C ARG A 59 -20.14 -10.58 -23.24
N SER A 60 -19.38 -10.67 -24.31
CA SER A 60 -18.77 -9.49 -24.96
C SER A 60 -19.22 -9.25 -26.38
N GLY A 61 -20.06 -10.10 -26.97
CA GLY A 61 -20.45 -10.02 -28.38
C GLY A 61 -19.27 -10.20 -29.36
N SER A 62 -18.06 -10.35 -28.86
CA SER A 62 -16.82 -10.53 -29.58
C SER A 62 -16.04 -11.72 -29.02
N PRO A 63 -15.52 -12.62 -29.85
CA PRO A 63 -14.85 -13.83 -29.39
C PRO A 63 -13.43 -13.52 -28.93
N ASP A 64 -13.26 -13.28 -27.65
CA ASP A 64 -11.93 -13.12 -27.02
C ASP A 64 -11.33 -14.48 -26.68
N TYR A 65 -11.05 -15.30 -27.70
CA TYR A 65 -10.61 -16.69 -27.56
C TYR A 65 -9.36 -16.86 -26.70
N LEU A 66 -8.41 -15.93 -26.79
CA LEU A 66 -7.17 -15.98 -26.02
C LEU A 66 -7.41 -15.79 -24.52
N ALA A 67 -8.45 -15.03 -24.17
CA ALA A 67 -8.78 -14.75 -22.79
C ALA A 67 -9.59 -15.85 -22.09
N TYR A 68 -9.82 -16.98 -22.74
CA TYR A 68 -10.55 -18.08 -22.12
C TYR A 68 -9.75 -18.72 -20.99
N PHE A 69 -10.29 -18.62 -19.79
CA PHE A 69 -9.84 -19.35 -18.60
C PHE A 69 -11.01 -20.08 -17.97
N ASN A 70 -10.73 -21.22 -17.34
CA ASN A 70 -11.77 -21.99 -16.68
C ASN A 70 -12.32 -21.26 -15.44
N PRO A 71 -13.53 -21.60 -14.97
CA PRO A 71 -14.15 -20.95 -13.80
C PRO A 71 -13.31 -21.03 -12.51
N LEU A 72 -12.49 -22.08 -12.34
CA LEU A 72 -11.61 -22.21 -11.16
C LEU A 72 -10.50 -21.15 -11.14
N ALA A 73 -10.08 -20.67 -12.31
CA ALA A 73 -9.15 -19.55 -12.44
C ALA A 73 -9.86 -18.17 -12.44
N GLY A 74 -11.14 -18.10 -12.09
CA GLY A 74 -11.94 -16.89 -12.12
C GLY A 74 -12.46 -16.51 -13.51
N GLY A 75 -12.45 -17.46 -14.47
CA GLY A 75 -12.86 -17.21 -15.85
C GLY A 75 -11.96 -16.23 -16.59
N PRO A 76 -12.43 -15.64 -17.70
CA PRO A 76 -11.65 -14.68 -18.49
C PRO A 76 -11.20 -13.47 -17.67
N ASP A 77 -12.00 -12.98 -16.73
CA ASP A 77 -11.72 -11.82 -15.90
C ASP A 77 -10.61 -12.06 -14.85
N GLY A 78 -10.36 -13.32 -14.48
CA GLY A 78 -9.35 -13.72 -13.50
C GLY A 78 -8.05 -14.24 -14.11
N GLY A 79 -8.09 -14.68 -15.37
CA GLY A 79 -7.01 -15.40 -16.04
C GLY A 79 -5.66 -14.66 -16.09
N TYR A 80 -5.68 -13.35 -16.25
CA TYR A 80 -4.48 -12.50 -16.30
C TYR A 80 -3.63 -12.54 -15.02
N ARG A 81 -4.19 -13.04 -13.91
CA ARG A 81 -3.45 -13.21 -12.64
C ARG A 81 -2.56 -14.46 -12.66
N PHE A 82 -2.83 -15.38 -13.56
CA PHE A 82 -2.13 -16.67 -13.66
C PHE A 82 -1.21 -16.73 -14.88
N LEU A 83 -1.70 -16.27 -16.03
CA LEU A 83 -0.99 -16.31 -17.30
C LEU A 83 -1.19 -14.99 -18.03
N VAL A 84 -0.09 -14.48 -18.59
CA VAL A 84 -0.04 -13.25 -19.39
C VAL A 84 0.79 -13.48 -20.63
N ASP A 85 1.27 -12.43 -21.28
CA ASP A 85 2.05 -12.49 -22.51
C ASP A 85 1.22 -13.13 -23.65
N SER A 86 1.84 -13.87 -24.47
CA SER A 86 1.28 -14.54 -25.67
C SER A 86 0.15 -15.54 -25.38
N ASN A 87 -0.14 -15.84 -24.10
CA ASN A 87 -1.30 -16.64 -23.71
C ASN A 87 -2.59 -15.83 -23.67
N LEU A 88 -2.49 -14.52 -23.61
CA LEU A 88 -3.64 -13.64 -23.38
C LEU A 88 -3.69 -12.46 -24.34
N ASP A 89 -2.55 -11.90 -24.71
CA ASP A 89 -2.48 -10.59 -25.35
C ASP A 89 -1.43 -10.53 -26.49
N TRP A 90 -1.85 -10.01 -27.64
CA TRP A 90 -1.04 -9.73 -28.81
C TRP A 90 -1.31 -8.34 -29.38
N GLY A 91 -2.03 -7.48 -28.62
CA GLY A 91 -2.49 -6.17 -29.07
C GLY A 91 -3.78 -6.22 -29.89
N GLN A 92 -4.50 -7.34 -29.85
CA GLN A 92 -5.76 -7.54 -30.59
C GLN A 92 -6.89 -6.62 -30.12
N ASN A 93 -6.80 -6.05 -28.91
CA ASN A 93 -7.87 -5.24 -28.33
C ASN A 93 -7.77 -3.74 -28.64
N LEU A 94 -6.87 -3.31 -29.53
CA LEU A 94 -6.74 -1.89 -29.93
C LEU A 94 -7.97 -1.36 -30.66
N TRP A 95 -8.69 -2.20 -31.40
CA TRP A 95 -9.94 -1.77 -32.01
C TRP A 95 -11.03 -1.50 -30.95
N GLN A 96 -11.10 -2.30 -29.88
CA GLN A 96 -12.00 -2.05 -28.77
C GLN A 96 -11.60 -0.77 -28.01
N LEU A 97 -10.28 -0.51 -27.86
CA LEU A 97 -9.79 0.73 -27.26
C LEU A 97 -10.20 1.96 -28.09
N ARG A 98 -10.09 1.90 -29.43
CA ARG A 98 -10.58 2.95 -30.32
C ARG A 98 -12.06 3.23 -30.08
N ASP A 99 -12.89 2.19 -30.11
CA ASP A 99 -14.34 2.34 -29.93
C ASP A 99 -14.68 2.91 -28.56
N TRP A 100 -13.93 2.48 -27.53
CA TRP A 100 -14.08 3.00 -26.17
C TRP A 100 -13.67 4.47 -26.06
N THR A 101 -12.51 4.87 -26.61
CA THR A 101 -12.05 6.28 -26.57
C THR A 101 -13.01 7.20 -27.32
N GLN A 102 -13.55 6.77 -28.45
CA GLN A 102 -14.56 7.53 -29.20
C GLN A 102 -15.88 7.66 -28.43
N ALA A 103 -16.33 6.61 -27.78
CA ALA A 103 -17.58 6.62 -27.01
C ALA A 103 -17.51 7.48 -25.74
N HIS A 104 -16.30 7.77 -25.24
CA HIS A 104 -16.08 8.53 -24.01
C HIS A 104 -15.40 9.90 -24.27
N ASP A 105 -15.30 10.34 -25.53
CA ASP A 105 -14.65 11.59 -25.93
C ASP A 105 -13.22 11.76 -25.38
N VAL A 106 -12.44 10.68 -25.39
CA VAL A 106 -11.06 10.66 -24.93
C VAL A 106 -10.13 10.96 -26.09
N GLU A 107 -9.59 12.18 -26.12
CA GLU A 107 -8.70 12.65 -27.20
C GLU A 107 -7.29 12.06 -27.08
N GLN A 108 -6.79 11.87 -25.85
CA GLN A 108 -5.44 11.38 -25.56
C GLN A 108 -5.46 10.39 -24.40
N ILE A 109 -4.67 9.32 -24.49
CA ILE A 109 -4.58 8.28 -23.48
C ILE A 109 -3.13 7.90 -23.23
N TYR A 110 -2.77 7.62 -21.97
CA TYR A 110 -1.51 6.97 -21.64
C TYR A 110 -1.59 5.49 -21.99
N TYR A 111 -0.58 4.96 -22.66
CA TYR A 111 -0.62 3.59 -23.18
C TYR A 111 0.61 2.78 -22.78
N ALA A 112 0.38 1.63 -22.16
CA ALA A 112 1.42 0.67 -21.82
C ALA A 112 1.06 -0.72 -22.36
N HIS A 113 1.93 -1.27 -23.20
CA HIS A 113 1.71 -2.59 -23.78
C HIS A 113 3.04 -3.24 -24.19
N PHE A 114 3.14 -4.56 -24.17
CA PHE A 114 4.37 -5.25 -24.54
C PHE A 114 4.46 -5.56 -26.03
N SER A 115 3.33 -5.62 -26.73
CA SER A 115 3.33 -5.95 -28.16
C SER A 115 3.72 -4.75 -29.05
N PRO A 116 4.21 -5.00 -30.27
CA PRO A 116 4.57 -3.94 -31.21
C PRO A 116 3.38 -3.25 -31.85
N ALA A 117 2.14 -3.60 -31.48
CA ALA A 117 0.93 -2.99 -32.01
C ALA A 117 0.87 -1.49 -31.69
N ARG A 118 0.57 -0.67 -32.71
CA ARG A 118 0.60 0.79 -32.60
C ARG A 118 -0.82 1.38 -32.52
N PRO A 119 -1.15 2.08 -31.44
CA PRO A 119 -2.44 2.77 -31.28
C PRO A 119 -2.77 3.71 -32.45
N SER A 120 -1.77 4.40 -33.02
CA SER A 120 -1.94 5.34 -34.13
C SER A 120 -2.54 4.71 -35.40
N VAL A 121 -2.33 3.41 -35.63
CA VAL A 121 -2.95 2.70 -36.79
C VAL A 121 -4.46 2.63 -36.63
N TYR A 122 -4.96 2.70 -35.42
CA TYR A 122 -6.39 2.71 -35.08
C TYR A 122 -6.94 4.13 -34.86
N GLY A 123 -6.13 5.18 -35.11
CA GLY A 123 -6.52 6.57 -34.91
C GLY A 123 -6.53 7.00 -33.45
N ILE A 124 -5.85 6.28 -32.57
CA ILE A 124 -5.74 6.60 -31.15
C ILE A 124 -4.48 7.44 -30.91
N THR A 125 -4.64 8.61 -30.31
CA THR A 125 -3.53 9.44 -29.83
C THR A 125 -3.09 8.95 -28.46
N ALA A 126 -1.81 8.53 -28.33
CA ALA A 126 -1.32 7.93 -27.11
C ALA A 126 0.06 8.43 -26.72
N ASP A 127 0.23 8.71 -25.43
CA ASP A 127 1.53 8.85 -24.77
C ASP A 127 1.99 7.48 -24.27
N PHE A 128 3.17 7.05 -24.72
CA PHE A 128 3.67 5.74 -24.37
C PHE A 128 4.25 5.75 -22.96
N LEU A 129 4.01 4.65 -22.23
CA LEU A 129 4.59 4.37 -20.92
C LEU A 129 5.60 3.21 -21.02
N PRO A 130 6.43 2.97 -20.01
CA PRO A 130 7.29 1.79 -20.01
C PRO A 130 6.50 0.50 -20.29
N PRO A 131 7.07 -0.48 -21.01
CA PRO A 131 8.48 -0.58 -21.45
C PRO A 131 8.80 0.03 -22.82
N ASP A 132 7.91 0.82 -23.41
CA ASP A 132 8.17 1.45 -24.71
C ASP A 132 9.39 2.40 -24.63
N PRO A 133 10.36 2.34 -25.55
CA PRO A 133 11.52 3.22 -25.55
C PRO A 133 11.17 4.72 -25.74
N ARG A 134 9.96 5.03 -26.18
CA ARG A 134 9.44 6.40 -26.36
C ARG A 134 8.65 6.87 -25.14
N ALA A 135 8.71 6.11 -24.03
CA ALA A 135 7.91 6.40 -22.85
C ALA A 135 8.14 7.81 -22.34
N VAL A 136 7.03 8.50 -22.05
CA VAL A 136 7.06 9.77 -21.35
C VAL A 136 7.44 9.53 -19.88
N PRO A 137 7.94 10.54 -19.14
CA PRO A 137 8.16 10.43 -17.72
C PRO A 137 6.90 9.98 -16.98
N PHE A 138 7.05 8.98 -16.10
CA PHE A 138 5.92 8.33 -15.43
C PHE A 138 6.15 8.19 -13.91
N ALA A 139 5.29 8.83 -13.12
CA ALA A 139 5.33 8.76 -11.65
C ALA A 139 4.63 7.49 -11.14
N LEU A 140 5.40 6.50 -10.70
CA LEU A 140 4.88 5.21 -10.24
C LEU A 140 4.00 5.32 -8.99
N LEU A 141 4.34 6.25 -8.07
CA LEU A 141 3.64 6.41 -6.79
C LEU A 141 2.52 7.46 -6.86
N ASN A 142 2.54 8.33 -7.86
CA ASN A 142 1.53 9.37 -8.06
C ASN A 142 1.31 9.64 -9.56
N PRO A 143 0.69 8.70 -10.31
CA PRO A 143 0.45 8.88 -11.73
C PRO A 143 -0.29 10.19 -12.05
N ALA A 144 0.03 10.82 -13.19
CA ALA A 144 -0.61 12.04 -13.63
C ALA A 144 -2.13 11.82 -13.88
N PRO A 145 -2.97 12.85 -13.71
CA PRO A 145 -4.38 12.75 -14.05
C PRO A 145 -4.60 12.39 -15.52
N GLY A 146 -5.61 11.55 -15.79
CA GLY A 146 -5.94 11.16 -17.15
C GLY A 146 -6.41 9.73 -17.29
N TYR A 147 -6.57 9.29 -18.55
CA TYR A 147 -6.91 7.91 -18.86
C TYR A 147 -5.67 7.10 -19.21
N TYR A 148 -5.64 5.86 -18.78
CA TYR A 148 -4.53 4.92 -18.95
C TYR A 148 -5.07 3.61 -19.53
N ALA A 149 -4.52 3.16 -20.64
CA ALA A 149 -4.77 1.82 -21.18
C ALA A 149 -3.53 0.95 -20.96
N ILE A 150 -3.64 -0.05 -20.09
CA ILE A 150 -2.53 -0.87 -19.64
C ILE A 150 -2.81 -2.33 -19.97
N GLY A 151 -1.94 -2.94 -20.77
CA GLY A 151 -2.03 -4.36 -21.11
C GLY A 151 -1.77 -5.26 -19.89
N ALA A 152 -2.47 -6.38 -19.82
CA ALA A 152 -2.38 -7.35 -18.72
C ALA A 152 -0.93 -7.76 -18.40
N THR A 153 -0.10 -7.95 -19.42
CA THR A 153 1.29 -8.38 -19.28
C THR A 153 2.13 -7.37 -18.52
N VAL A 154 2.10 -6.12 -18.91
CA VAL A 154 2.86 -5.05 -18.24
C VAL A 154 2.24 -4.69 -16.89
N LEU A 155 0.92 -4.78 -16.74
CA LEU A 155 0.23 -4.60 -15.47
C LEU A 155 0.74 -5.61 -14.41
N GLN A 156 1.05 -6.84 -14.84
CA GLN A 156 1.65 -7.85 -13.97
C GLN A 156 3.17 -7.71 -13.80
N GLY A 157 3.78 -6.62 -14.29
CA GLY A 157 5.21 -6.35 -14.13
C GLY A 157 6.11 -7.22 -15.01
N VAL A 158 5.55 -7.85 -16.05
CA VAL A 158 6.32 -8.61 -17.04
C VAL A 158 6.79 -7.65 -18.13
N TYR A 159 8.07 -7.73 -18.50
CA TYR A 159 8.75 -6.84 -19.45
C TYR A 159 8.86 -5.37 -19.02
N THR A 160 8.51 -5.04 -17.79
CA THR A 160 8.68 -3.69 -17.23
C THR A 160 10.07 -3.55 -16.57
N PRO A 161 10.60 -2.32 -16.43
CA PRO A 161 11.87 -2.09 -15.73
C PRO A 161 11.87 -2.58 -14.29
N ASP A 162 10.73 -2.46 -13.60
CA ASP A 162 10.48 -2.93 -12.23
C ASP A 162 9.10 -3.59 -12.16
N VAL A 163 8.96 -4.62 -11.33
CA VAL A 163 7.69 -5.33 -11.11
C VAL A 163 6.59 -4.41 -10.57
N ASN A 164 6.95 -3.31 -9.95
CA ASN A 164 6.05 -2.32 -9.37
C ASN A 164 5.78 -1.11 -10.28
N THR A 165 6.28 -1.12 -11.54
CA THR A 165 6.02 -0.02 -12.48
C THR A 165 4.55 0.39 -12.55
N PHE A 166 3.65 -0.58 -12.53
CA PHE A 166 2.19 -0.34 -12.56
C PHE A 166 1.48 -0.77 -11.26
N ALA A 167 2.18 -0.70 -10.11
CA ALA A 167 1.62 -1.13 -8.83
C ALA A 167 0.38 -0.32 -8.43
N TRP A 168 0.36 0.99 -8.71
CA TRP A 168 -0.81 1.84 -8.47
C TRP A 168 -2.07 1.27 -9.15
N PHE A 169 -1.96 0.88 -10.42
CA PHE A 169 -3.10 0.36 -11.20
C PHE A 169 -3.56 -1.03 -10.75
N ARG A 170 -2.67 -1.83 -10.14
CA ARG A 170 -3.07 -3.10 -9.52
C ARG A 170 -3.89 -2.93 -8.24
N THR A 171 -3.76 -1.78 -7.60
CA THR A 171 -4.45 -1.44 -6.34
C THR A 171 -5.83 -0.82 -6.59
N HIS A 172 -6.07 -0.30 -7.81
CA HIS A 172 -7.31 0.36 -8.18
C HIS A 172 -8.10 -0.43 -9.22
N ASP A 173 -9.42 -0.24 -9.23
CA ASP A 173 -10.28 -0.89 -10.22
C ASP A 173 -10.23 -0.15 -11.56
N PRO A 174 -10.17 -0.88 -12.69
CA PRO A 174 -10.26 -0.30 -14.01
C PRO A 174 -11.69 0.17 -14.31
N VAL A 175 -11.84 1.28 -15.04
CA VAL A 175 -13.14 1.77 -15.52
C VAL A 175 -13.66 0.95 -16.70
N ALA A 176 -12.78 0.25 -17.42
CA ALA A 176 -13.15 -0.69 -18.47
C ALA A 176 -12.12 -1.82 -18.61
N ARG A 177 -12.60 -2.98 -19.05
CA ARG A 177 -11.78 -4.15 -19.40
C ARG A 177 -12.09 -4.52 -20.84
N LEU A 178 -11.13 -4.36 -21.72
CA LEU A 178 -11.28 -4.59 -23.15
C LEU A 178 -10.65 -5.94 -23.51
N GLY A 179 -11.49 -6.86 -23.99
CA GLY A 179 -11.07 -8.23 -24.35
C GLY A 179 -10.35 -8.97 -23.23
N HIS A 180 -10.61 -8.64 -21.97
CA HIS A 180 -9.99 -9.20 -20.76
C HIS A 180 -8.45 -9.07 -20.67
N ALA A 181 -7.82 -8.38 -21.62
CA ALA A 181 -6.37 -8.26 -21.75
C ALA A 181 -5.85 -6.83 -21.72
N LEU A 182 -6.72 -5.83 -21.94
CA LEU A 182 -6.38 -4.42 -21.90
C LEU A 182 -7.29 -3.71 -20.89
N PHE A 183 -6.70 -3.09 -19.89
CA PHE A 183 -7.41 -2.45 -18.78
C PHE A 183 -7.35 -0.93 -18.92
N VAL A 184 -8.50 -0.27 -18.86
CA VAL A 184 -8.58 1.18 -18.89
C VAL A 184 -8.82 1.69 -17.49
N TYR A 185 -7.98 2.63 -17.04
CA TYR A 185 -8.08 3.28 -15.75
C TYR A 185 -8.30 4.78 -15.91
N ARG A 186 -8.94 5.38 -14.93
CA ARG A 186 -9.01 6.82 -14.79
C ARG A 186 -8.27 7.25 -13.53
N VAL A 187 -7.21 8.02 -13.72
CA VAL A 187 -6.52 8.68 -12.61
C VAL A 187 -7.19 10.04 -12.42
N PRO A 188 -7.79 10.32 -11.25
CA PRO A 188 -8.41 11.61 -10.98
C PRO A 188 -7.36 12.71 -10.82
N ASP A 189 -7.78 13.96 -10.96
CA ASP A 189 -6.96 15.09 -10.56
C ASP A 189 -6.78 15.07 -9.03
N ARG A 190 -5.53 15.11 -8.60
CA ARG A 190 -5.15 15.06 -7.20
C ARG A 190 -3.82 15.77 -6.97
N PRO A 191 -3.70 16.50 -5.87
CA PRO A 191 -2.49 17.27 -5.63
C PRO A 191 -1.28 16.36 -5.40
N THR A 192 -0.11 16.81 -5.84
CA THR A 192 1.16 16.17 -5.51
C THR A 192 1.35 16.18 -3.99
N PRO A 193 1.84 15.07 -3.39
CA PRO A 193 2.05 15.03 -1.95
C PRO A 193 3.11 16.07 -1.53
N LYS A 194 2.80 16.83 -0.49
CA LYS A 194 3.73 17.82 0.08
C LYS A 194 4.83 17.15 0.90
N TRP A 195 4.55 15.96 1.40
CA TRP A 195 5.50 15.18 2.19
C TRP A 195 5.24 13.68 2.03
N VAL A 196 6.30 12.90 2.23
CA VAL A 196 6.26 11.44 2.33
C VAL A 196 7.04 11.01 3.56
N ALA A 197 6.37 10.32 4.46
CA ALA A 197 6.96 9.70 5.63
C ALA A 197 7.28 8.23 5.32
N ILE A 198 8.54 7.84 5.52
CA ILE A 198 9.01 6.47 5.26
C ILE A 198 9.24 5.81 6.62
N CYS A 199 8.47 4.77 6.90
CA CYS A 199 8.64 3.95 8.08
C CYS A 199 9.90 3.09 7.96
N ALA A 200 10.77 3.14 8.96
CA ALA A 200 12.11 2.56 8.94
C ALA A 200 12.31 1.47 10.01
N ASP A 201 11.26 0.75 10.39
CA ASP A 201 11.31 -0.28 11.42
C ASP A 201 11.26 -1.70 10.82
N PRO A 202 12.26 -2.53 10.99
CA PRO A 202 13.64 -2.20 11.36
C PRO A 202 14.44 -1.61 10.20
N GLN A 203 13.91 -1.63 8.98
CA GLN A 203 14.50 -1.06 7.77
C GLN A 203 13.40 -0.51 6.85
N PRO A 204 13.69 0.58 6.13
CA PRO A 204 12.71 1.15 5.22
C PRO A 204 12.34 0.17 4.11
N ALA A 205 11.05 0.00 3.88
CA ALA A 205 10.53 -0.86 2.81
C ALA A 205 10.88 -0.33 1.39
N LEU A 206 11.08 0.98 1.27
CA LEU A 206 11.63 1.66 0.10
C LEU A 206 12.70 2.66 0.53
N ALA A 207 13.82 2.68 -0.21
CA ALA A 207 14.83 3.73 -0.03
C ALA A 207 14.28 5.12 -0.41
N PRO A 208 14.73 6.21 0.24
CA PRO A 208 14.30 7.57 -0.10
C PRO A 208 14.48 7.92 -1.58
N GLU A 209 15.54 7.45 -2.21
CA GLU A 209 15.83 7.65 -3.63
C GLU A 209 14.78 6.97 -4.52
N ALA A 210 14.33 5.77 -4.15
CA ALA A 210 13.27 5.06 -4.86
C ALA A 210 11.92 5.78 -4.75
N VAL A 211 11.63 6.40 -3.59
CA VAL A 211 10.45 7.24 -3.39
C VAL A 211 10.52 8.49 -4.28
N ARG A 212 11.67 9.18 -4.33
CA ARG A 212 11.86 10.34 -5.20
C ARG A 212 11.66 10.00 -6.67
N LEU A 213 12.29 8.93 -7.14
CA LEU A 213 12.11 8.42 -8.51
C LEU A 213 10.65 8.05 -8.78
N GLY A 214 9.99 7.41 -7.82
CA GLY A 214 8.58 7.02 -7.92
C GLY A 214 7.60 8.20 -7.97
N LEU A 215 8.02 9.40 -7.52
CA LEU A 215 7.24 10.64 -7.60
C LEU A 215 7.61 11.49 -8.81
N LEU A 216 8.59 11.08 -9.63
CA LEU A 216 9.19 11.90 -10.70
C LEU A 216 9.76 13.23 -10.19
N GLU A 217 10.25 13.26 -8.99
CA GLU A 217 11.02 14.40 -8.52
C GLU A 217 12.33 14.47 -9.29
N THR A 218 12.32 15.18 -10.40
CA THR A 218 13.55 15.63 -11.06
C THR A 218 14.18 16.73 -10.20
N GLN A 219 15.48 16.92 -10.32
CA GLN A 219 16.24 17.93 -9.54
C GLN A 219 15.69 19.37 -9.64
N VAL A 220 14.72 19.62 -10.51
CA VAL A 220 14.15 20.95 -10.78
C VAL A 220 12.87 21.22 -9.93
N VAL A 221 12.18 20.20 -9.43
CA VAL A 221 10.93 20.35 -8.66
C VAL A 221 10.94 19.36 -7.50
N SER A 222 11.84 19.55 -6.55
CA SER A 222 11.80 18.85 -5.27
C SER A 222 10.99 19.67 -4.27
N SER A 223 9.66 19.60 -4.36
CA SER A 223 8.77 20.24 -3.38
C SER A 223 8.27 19.28 -2.30
N THR A 224 8.48 17.99 -2.46
CA THR A 224 8.04 16.96 -1.52
C THR A 224 9.10 16.71 -0.46
N ARG A 225 8.73 16.94 0.79
CA ARG A 225 9.58 16.64 1.94
C ARG A 225 9.57 15.15 2.22
N ILE A 226 10.73 14.49 2.24
CA ILE A 226 10.87 13.09 2.64
C ILE A 226 11.36 13.02 4.08
N ILE A 227 10.63 12.27 4.92
CA ILE A 227 10.86 12.13 6.35
C ILE A 227 11.03 10.64 6.63
N ARG A 228 12.06 10.27 7.40
CA ARG A 228 12.25 8.89 7.87
C ARG A 228 12.00 8.84 9.36
N LEU A 229 11.24 7.86 9.82
CA LEU A 229 10.93 7.71 11.24
C LEU A 229 10.64 6.24 11.59
N GLU A 230 10.71 5.93 12.86
CA GLU A 230 10.29 4.66 13.43
C GLU A 230 8.78 4.74 13.72
N CYS A 231 7.97 4.25 12.78
CA CYS A 231 6.51 4.45 12.80
C CYS A 231 5.80 3.72 13.95
N GLU A 232 6.42 2.71 14.55
CA GLU A 232 5.92 2.05 15.76
C GLU A 232 6.03 2.97 16.97
N GLN A 233 7.09 3.77 17.02
CA GLN A 233 7.36 4.70 18.12
C GLN A 233 6.79 6.10 17.87
N SER A 234 6.93 6.64 16.66
CA SER A 234 6.53 8.01 16.36
C SER A 234 5.69 8.11 15.12
N ARG A 235 4.79 9.10 15.12
CA ARG A 235 4.05 9.56 13.94
C ARG A 235 4.32 11.04 13.74
N ILE A 236 4.32 11.50 12.50
CA ILE A 236 4.51 12.91 12.21
C ILE A 236 3.36 13.46 11.37
N HIS A 237 2.95 14.66 11.73
CA HIS A 237 2.02 15.47 10.96
C HIS A 237 2.75 16.78 10.57
N PRO A 238 3.28 16.87 9.36
CA PRO A 238 4.00 18.06 8.93
C PRO A 238 3.14 19.30 8.92
N ALA A 239 3.77 20.43 9.23
CA ALA A 239 3.14 21.74 9.20
C ALA A 239 2.49 22.02 7.84
N GLY A 240 1.28 22.60 7.87
CA GLY A 240 0.50 22.84 6.64
C GLY A 240 -0.35 21.66 6.16
N GLY A 241 -0.35 20.55 6.87
CA GLY A 241 -1.35 19.48 6.86
C GLY A 241 -1.57 18.70 5.56
N GLY A 242 -2.51 17.85 5.65
CA GLY A 242 -3.53 17.33 4.71
C GLY A 242 -3.12 16.54 3.46
N ASN A 243 -1.99 16.75 2.83
CA ASN A 243 -1.65 16.04 1.60
C ASN A 243 -0.26 15.42 1.70
N GLY A 244 -0.24 14.25 2.28
CA GLY A 244 0.97 13.47 2.45
C GLY A 244 0.77 11.99 2.22
N MET A 245 1.86 11.26 2.25
CA MET A 245 1.87 9.81 2.11
C MET A 245 2.73 9.16 3.19
N TYR A 246 2.33 7.96 3.62
CA TYR A 246 3.18 7.05 4.38
C TYR A 246 3.61 5.89 3.49
N VAL A 247 4.88 5.51 3.58
CA VAL A 247 5.44 4.29 2.99
C VAL A 247 5.75 3.33 4.12
N LEU A 248 5.04 2.21 4.14
CA LEU A 248 5.01 1.22 5.21
C LEU A 248 5.56 -0.12 4.72
N ALA A 249 6.02 -0.97 5.61
CA ALA A 249 6.15 -2.38 5.30
C ALA A 249 4.76 -2.97 5.01
N ALA A 250 4.67 -3.92 4.07
CA ALA A 250 3.38 -4.50 3.70
C ALA A 250 2.69 -5.18 4.89
N GLY A 251 1.44 -4.79 5.14
CA GLY A 251 0.64 -5.30 6.24
C GLY A 251 0.81 -4.55 7.58
N GLN A 252 1.69 -3.57 7.65
CA GLN A 252 1.80 -2.67 8.79
C GLN A 252 0.60 -1.71 8.81
N GLU A 253 0.03 -1.45 9.98
CA GLU A 253 -1.07 -0.49 10.11
C GLU A 253 -0.59 0.94 9.82
N PRO A 254 -1.32 1.70 9.00
CA PRO A 254 -0.95 3.08 8.74
C PRO A 254 -1.10 3.92 10.02
N PRO A 255 -0.15 4.82 10.29
CA PRO A 255 -0.21 5.69 11.46
C PRO A 255 -1.42 6.64 11.50
N LEU A 256 -2.08 6.83 10.37
CA LEU A 256 -3.23 7.71 10.17
C LEU A 256 -4.24 7.08 9.24
N ASP A 257 -5.50 7.50 9.37
CA ASP A 257 -6.53 7.19 8.40
C ASP A 257 -6.12 7.63 7.00
N GLY A 258 -6.20 6.73 6.06
CA GLY A 258 -5.73 6.99 4.72
C GLY A 258 -6.32 6.02 3.70
N GLU A 259 -5.99 6.29 2.46
CA GLU A 259 -6.34 5.43 1.33
C GLU A 259 -5.09 4.72 0.81
N LEU A 260 -5.18 3.40 0.67
CA LEU A 260 -4.12 2.62 0.06
C LEU A 260 -3.98 3.01 -1.42
N GLU A 261 -2.87 3.66 -1.75
CA GLU A 261 -2.57 4.11 -3.12
C GLU A 261 -1.79 3.05 -3.90
N VAL A 262 -0.80 2.46 -3.27
CA VAL A 262 0.10 1.51 -3.93
C VAL A 262 0.40 0.34 -3.00
N ARG A 263 0.24 -0.88 -3.53
CA ARG A 263 0.80 -2.08 -2.91
C ARG A 263 1.91 -2.63 -3.79
N GLY A 264 3.13 -2.47 -3.32
CA GLY A 264 4.31 -3.01 -3.98
C GLY A 264 4.57 -4.46 -3.59
N ARG A 265 5.22 -5.20 -4.49
CA ARG A 265 5.57 -6.60 -4.28
C ARG A 265 7.01 -6.89 -4.69
N ARG A 266 7.58 -7.96 -4.17
CA ARG A 266 8.85 -8.52 -4.62
C ARG A 266 8.69 -9.27 -5.94
N PRO A 267 9.78 -9.60 -6.64
CA PRO A 267 9.73 -10.40 -7.88
C PRO A 267 9.05 -11.77 -7.74
N ASP A 268 9.05 -12.35 -6.54
CA ASP A 268 8.36 -13.60 -6.22
C ASP A 268 6.84 -13.44 -6.00
N GLY A 269 6.35 -12.20 -6.06
CA GLY A 269 4.94 -11.84 -5.86
C GLY A 269 4.54 -11.56 -4.42
N THR A 270 5.44 -11.75 -3.44
CA THR A 270 5.13 -11.46 -2.03
C THR A 270 5.01 -9.95 -1.80
N PRO A 271 4.06 -9.48 -0.95
CA PRO A 271 3.93 -8.07 -0.60
C PRO A 271 5.24 -7.53 -0.01
N GLN A 272 5.62 -6.31 -0.37
CA GLN A 272 6.84 -5.66 0.08
C GLN A 272 6.56 -4.36 0.84
N TYR A 273 5.76 -3.48 0.27
CA TYR A 273 5.44 -2.19 0.86
C TYR A 273 4.01 -1.76 0.51
N ASP A 274 3.46 -0.91 1.36
CA ASP A 274 2.22 -0.19 1.11
C ASP A 274 2.49 1.31 1.11
N VAL A 275 1.86 2.05 0.20
CA VAL A 275 1.84 3.52 0.18
C VAL A 275 0.42 3.96 0.48
N VAL A 276 0.26 4.70 1.57
CA VAL A 276 -1.05 5.17 2.05
C VAL A 276 -1.08 6.69 1.97
N ARG A 277 -2.04 7.24 1.24
CA ARG A 277 -2.30 8.69 1.21
C ARG A 277 -3.14 9.07 2.41
N THR A 278 -2.68 10.05 3.17
CA THR A 278 -3.42 10.55 4.34
C THR A 278 -4.65 11.34 3.95
N LYS A 279 -5.70 11.22 4.75
CA LYS A 279 -6.96 11.95 4.61
C LYS A 279 -7.18 12.85 5.82
N GLY A 280 -7.59 14.07 5.55
CA GLY A 280 -8.07 14.98 6.59
C GLY A 280 -6.99 15.78 7.35
N PRO A 281 -7.44 16.60 8.30
CA PRO A 281 -6.57 17.40 9.17
C PRO A 281 -5.86 16.52 10.20
N ILE A 282 -4.86 17.12 10.86
CA ILE A 282 -4.18 16.50 12.00
C ILE A 282 -5.21 16.20 13.08
N PRO A 283 -5.33 14.96 13.57
CA PRO A 283 -6.22 14.64 14.67
C PRO A 283 -5.83 15.45 15.92
N ALA A 284 -6.82 16.08 16.57
CA ALA A 284 -6.59 16.68 17.86
C ALA A 284 -6.31 15.58 18.91
N PRO A 285 -5.43 15.85 19.90
CA PRO A 285 -5.20 14.89 20.98
C PRO A 285 -6.51 14.63 21.75
N PRO A 286 -6.80 13.37 22.14
CA PRO A 286 -8.02 13.02 22.87
C PRO A 286 -8.18 13.77 24.20
N LYS A 287 -7.06 14.03 24.89
CA LYS A 287 -7.02 14.89 26.09
C LYS A 287 -6.11 16.09 25.81
N PRO A 288 -6.65 17.25 25.39
CA PRO A 288 -5.87 18.44 25.13
C PRO A 288 -5.19 18.97 26.40
N LEU A 289 -3.94 19.35 26.28
CA LEU A 289 -3.13 19.93 27.34
C LEU A 289 -2.01 20.75 26.70
N SER A 290 -1.90 22.04 27.05
CA SER A 290 -0.83 22.89 26.52
C SER A 290 0.19 23.14 27.62
N VAL A 291 1.40 22.62 27.42
CA VAL A 291 2.52 22.83 28.37
C VAL A 291 3.79 23.14 27.61
N SER A 292 4.37 24.28 27.92
CA SER A 292 5.66 24.73 27.38
C SER A 292 6.81 24.26 28.26
N PHE A 293 7.87 23.76 27.62
CA PHE A 293 9.12 23.34 28.24
C PHE A 293 10.28 24.23 27.78
N GLU A 294 11.38 24.22 28.53
CA GLU A 294 12.62 24.90 28.12
C GLU A 294 13.34 24.08 27.03
N GLY A 295 12.68 23.98 25.84
CA GLY A 295 13.17 23.19 24.73
C GLY A 295 12.39 23.50 23.44
N PRO A 296 12.70 22.80 22.32
CA PRO A 296 12.09 23.10 21.03
C PRO A 296 10.69 22.51 20.86
N LEU A 297 10.13 21.82 21.87
CA LEU A 297 8.84 21.13 21.78
C LEU A 297 7.88 21.65 22.87
N GLU A 298 6.59 21.72 22.52
CA GLU A 298 5.48 22.00 23.43
C GLU A 298 4.51 20.83 23.41
N LEU A 299 4.08 20.36 24.56
CA LEU A 299 3.08 19.30 24.70
C LEU A 299 1.68 19.84 24.40
N LEU A 300 0.97 19.25 23.43
CA LEU A 300 -0.38 19.64 23.03
C LEU A 300 -1.48 18.78 23.67
N GLY A 301 -1.14 17.62 24.21
CA GLY A 301 -2.08 16.71 24.80
C GLY A 301 -1.59 15.26 24.77
N PHE A 302 -2.48 14.37 25.21
CA PHE A 302 -2.12 12.98 25.43
C PHE A 302 -3.30 12.02 25.32
N GLU A 303 -2.97 10.73 25.27
CA GLU A 303 -3.87 9.60 25.46
C GLU A 303 -3.16 8.59 26.37
N VAL A 304 -3.90 7.97 27.29
CA VAL A 304 -3.40 6.88 28.13
C VAL A 304 -4.39 5.74 28.02
N ASP A 305 -3.92 4.59 27.61
CA ASP A 305 -4.69 3.36 27.49
C ASP A 305 -4.10 2.27 28.42
N PRO A 306 -4.76 1.99 29.54
CA PRO A 306 -4.34 0.92 30.45
C PRO A 306 -4.92 -0.45 30.09
N SER A 307 -5.62 -0.62 28.97
CA SER A 307 -6.32 -1.87 28.62
C SER A 307 -5.37 -3.07 28.42
N GLY A 308 -4.13 -2.83 28.01
CA GLY A 308 -3.07 -3.85 27.92
C GLY A 308 -2.58 -4.39 29.27
N TRP A 309 -2.96 -3.76 30.38
CA TRP A 309 -2.55 -4.19 31.72
C TRP A 309 -2.92 -5.63 32.05
N ALA A 310 -4.15 -6.02 31.72
CA ALA A 310 -4.67 -7.35 32.08
C ALA A 310 -4.02 -8.50 31.32
N THR A 311 -3.46 -8.24 30.13
CA THR A 311 -2.85 -9.25 29.26
C THR A 311 -1.33 -9.24 29.35
N ASP A 312 -0.73 -8.08 29.13
CA ASP A 312 0.72 -7.94 28.90
C ASP A 312 1.41 -7.07 29.97
N ARG A 313 0.65 -6.53 30.95
CA ARG A 313 1.12 -5.56 31.95
C ARG A 313 1.73 -4.31 31.32
N VAL A 314 1.12 -3.84 30.26
CA VAL A 314 1.54 -2.67 29.53
C VAL A 314 0.50 -1.56 29.67
N VAL A 315 0.98 -0.34 29.85
CA VAL A 315 0.18 0.88 29.73
C VAL A 315 0.69 1.68 28.54
N ASP A 316 -0.15 1.85 27.54
CA ASP A 316 0.17 2.63 26.35
C ASP A 316 -0.09 4.12 26.62
N VAL A 317 0.92 4.95 26.32
CA VAL A 317 0.82 6.41 26.42
C VAL A 317 1.20 7.01 25.07
N ARG A 318 0.33 7.87 24.56
CA ARG A 318 0.63 8.68 23.37
C ARG A 318 0.67 10.15 23.77
N THR A 319 1.75 10.82 23.42
CA THR A 319 1.97 12.24 23.69
C THR A 319 2.06 13.00 22.38
N HIS A 320 1.36 14.13 22.30
CA HIS A 320 1.32 14.97 21.12
C HIS A 320 2.15 16.24 21.35
N TRP A 321 3.16 16.45 20.51
CA TRP A 321 4.12 17.53 20.66
C TRP A 321 4.15 18.41 19.41
N VAL A 322 4.09 19.72 19.56
CA VAL A 322 4.34 20.62 18.43
C VAL A 322 5.79 21.10 18.47
N VAL A 323 6.42 21.08 17.31
CA VAL A 323 7.76 21.61 17.11
C VAL A 323 7.70 23.13 17.10
N ARG A 324 8.38 23.80 18.03
CA ARG A 324 8.49 25.27 18.12
C ARG A 324 9.81 25.79 17.56
N GLY A 325 10.83 24.96 17.53
CA GLY A 325 12.15 25.34 17.03
C GLY A 325 12.99 24.13 16.59
N ASN A 326 14.17 24.40 16.09
CA ASN A 326 15.12 23.35 15.73
C ASN A 326 15.82 22.82 16.98
N ALA A 327 15.95 21.51 17.09
CA ALA A 327 16.81 20.91 18.11
C ALA A 327 18.27 20.93 17.63
N MET A 328 19.16 21.47 18.47
CA MET A 328 20.61 21.51 18.20
C MET A 328 21.38 20.39 18.91
N ARG A 329 20.70 19.66 19.77
CA ARG A 329 21.25 18.56 20.59
C ARG A 329 20.30 17.36 20.52
N PRO A 330 20.80 16.12 20.62
CA PRO A 330 19.96 14.95 20.71
C PRO A 330 19.10 14.99 21.99
N LEU A 331 17.85 14.57 21.88
CA LEU A 331 16.88 14.58 22.96
C LEU A 331 16.05 13.32 22.97
N SER A 332 15.37 13.07 24.10
CA SER A 332 14.36 12.02 24.26
C SER A 332 13.11 12.60 24.91
N LEU A 333 11.97 12.06 24.53
CA LEU A 333 10.70 12.28 25.23
C LEU A 333 10.56 11.24 26.33
N MET A 334 10.22 11.69 27.51
CA MET A 334 10.12 10.89 28.73
C MET A 334 8.67 10.50 28.99
N ALA A 335 8.40 9.23 29.29
CA ALA A 335 7.16 8.78 29.89
C ALA A 335 7.46 7.74 30.97
N HIS A 336 7.05 8.03 32.19
CA HIS A 336 7.28 7.17 33.36
C HIS A 336 5.97 6.84 34.07
N LEU A 337 5.84 5.61 34.52
CA LEU A 337 4.82 5.21 35.48
C LEU A 337 5.45 5.18 36.88
N VAL A 338 4.98 6.04 37.78
CA VAL A 338 5.59 6.29 39.06
C VAL A 338 4.65 5.85 40.17
N GLY A 339 5.15 5.02 41.08
CA GLY A 339 4.43 4.50 42.22
C GLY A 339 4.20 5.53 43.33
N PRO A 340 3.47 5.12 44.41
CA PRO A 340 3.20 5.97 45.58
C PRO A 340 4.47 6.41 46.33
N ASP A 341 5.52 5.62 46.23
CA ASP A 341 6.84 5.89 46.79
C ASP A 341 7.70 6.88 46.01
N GLY A 342 7.22 7.30 44.86
CA GLY A 342 7.91 8.21 43.95
C GLY A 342 8.95 7.55 43.05
N ILE A 343 9.00 6.21 43.01
CA ILE A 343 9.94 5.45 42.20
C ILE A 343 9.27 5.07 40.88
N PRO A 344 9.90 5.26 39.72
CA PRO A 344 9.40 4.75 38.46
C PRO A 344 9.38 3.21 38.44
N VAL A 345 8.23 2.63 38.13
CA VAL A 345 8.05 1.17 37.94
C VAL A 345 8.06 0.76 36.48
N ALA A 346 7.87 1.71 35.58
CA ALA A 346 8.05 1.53 34.13
C ALA A 346 8.55 2.82 33.47
N ILE A 347 9.36 2.66 32.45
CA ILE A 347 10.01 3.74 31.70
C ILE A 347 9.80 3.43 30.20
N GLY A 348 9.21 4.36 29.48
CA GLY A 348 8.95 4.29 28.06
C GLY A 348 9.56 5.49 27.31
N ASP A 349 10.82 5.79 27.60
CA ASP A 349 11.51 6.95 27.00
C ASP A 349 11.89 6.66 25.56
N GLY A 350 11.76 7.64 24.68
CA GLY A 350 12.15 7.50 23.28
C GLY A 350 11.75 8.67 22.40
N LEU A 351 12.28 8.65 21.20
CA LEU A 351 11.86 9.51 20.09
C LEU A 351 12.19 8.80 18.78
N GLY A 352 11.18 8.29 18.10
CA GLY A 352 11.32 7.56 16.83
C GLY A 352 11.50 8.47 15.61
N LEU A 353 11.60 9.80 15.80
CA LEU A 353 11.81 10.77 14.73
C LEU A 353 13.16 11.48 14.90
N PRO A 354 14.10 11.35 13.93
CA PRO A 354 15.36 12.08 13.96
C PRO A 354 15.15 13.60 14.00
N ILE A 355 15.89 14.28 14.87
CA ILE A 355 15.72 15.73 15.13
C ILE A 355 16.06 16.61 13.93
N ASP A 356 16.87 16.15 12.99
CA ASP A 356 17.22 16.84 11.75
C ASP A 356 16.13 16.79 10.68
N GLN A 357 15.06 16.01 10.93
CA GLN A 357 13.99 15.82 9.96
C GLN A 357 12.71 16.56 10.27
N TRP A 358 12.57 17.14 11.43
CA TRP A 358 11.40 17.96 11.76
C TRP A 358 11.57 19.44 11.38
N GLN A 359 10.47 20.17 11.37
CA GLN A 359 10.41 21.60 11.10
C GLN A 359 9.43 22.27 12.09
N PRO A 360 9.62 23.56 12.40
CA PRO A 360 8.65 24.30 13.21
C PRO A 360 7.24 24.21 12.67
N GLY A 361 6.29 23.90 13.56
CA GLY A 361 4.89 23.67 13.24
C GLY A 361 4.52 22.22 12.98
N ASP A 362 5.48 21.31 12.83
CA ASP A 362 5.18 19.87 12.79
C ASP A 362 4.61 19.42 14.12
N VAL A 363 3.70 18.45 14.06
CA VAL A 363 3.19 17.74 15.24
C VAL A 363 3.73 16.33 15.25
N ILE A 364 4.37 15.95 16.34
CA ILE A 364 4.91 14.63 16.59
C ILE A 364 3.98 13.93 17.58
N VAL A 365 3.54 12.73 17.27
CA VAL A 365 2.83 11.86 18.20
C VAL A 365 3.78 10.75 18.58
N GLN A 366 4.27 10.78 19.82
CA GLN A 366 5.17 9.75 20.36
C GLN A 366 4.37 8.71 21.10
N HIS A 367 4.61 7.45 20.81
CA HIS A 367 4.10 6.29 21.52
C HIS A 367 5.13 5.83 22.56
N HIS A 368 4.67 5.63 23.77
CA HIS A 368 5.45 5.15 24.89
C HIS A 368 4.77 3.88 25.43
N GLU A 369 5.49 2.78 25.41
CA GLU A 369 5.05 1.52 25.99
C GLU A 369 5.63 1.40 27.40
N LEU A 370 4.78 1.48 28.41
CA LEU A 370 5.15 1.37 29.81
C LEU A 370 4.93 -0.08 30.27
N ALA A 371 5.94 -0.93 30.05
CA ALA A 371 5.94 -2.31 30.51
C ALA A 371 6.27 -2.37 31.98
N VAL A 372 5.37 -2.92 32.79
CA VAL A 372 5.49 -2.97 34.27
C VAL A 372 5.89 -4.35 34.74
N ASP A 373 6.91 -4.40 35.56
CA ASP A 373 7.40 -5.66 36.13
C ASP A 373 6.33 -6.40 36.96
N ALA A 374 6.44 -7.74 36.98
CA ALA A 374 5.51 -8.61 37.69
C ALA A 374 5.42 -8.36 39.21
N GLY A 375 6.39 -7.63 39.77
CA GLY A 375 6.45 -7.30 41.19
C GLY A 375 5.79 -5.97 41.57
N ALA A 376 5.23 -5.23 40.65
CA ALA A 376 4.53 -3.99 40.97
C ALA A 376 3.29 -4.27 41.80
N SER A 377 3.16 -3.57 42.93
CA SER A 377 2.03 -3.72 43.86
C SER A 377 0.77 -3.06 43.31
N PRO A 378 -0.43 -3.59 43.59
CA PRO A 378 -1.67 -2.88 43.32
C PRO A 378 -1.69 -1.48 43.96
N GLY A 379 -2.33 -0.52 43.32
CA GLY A 379 -2.43 0.83 43.86
C GLY A 379 -2.53 1.91 42.80
N GLU A 380 -2.45 3.15 43.26
CA GLU A 380 -2.56 4.34 42.40
C GLU A 380 -1.17 4.77 41.92
N TYR A 381 -1.04 4.89 40.59
CA TYR A 381 0.20 5.25 39.91
C TYR A 381 0.03 6.52 39.09
N ARG A 382 1.10 7.30 39.00
CA ARG A 382 1.13 8.56 38.23
C ARG A 382 1.81 8.34 36.87
N VAL A 383 1.15 8.72 35.80
CA VAL A 383 1.76 8.82 34.47
C VAL A 383 2.42 10.20 34.37
N GLN A 384 3.74 10.23 34.30
CA GLN A 384 4.53 11.45 34.19
C GLN A 384 5.20 11.52 32.81
N VAL A 385 5.19 12.71 32.20
CA VAL A 385 5.88 12.97 30.93
C VAL A 385 6.74 14.21 30.98
N GLY A 386 7.75 14.25 30.13
CA GLY A 386 8.68 15.35 30.00
C GLY A 386 9.60 15.14 28.81
N ALA A 387 10.70 15.87 28.80
CA ALA A 387 11.77 15.69 27.83
C ALA A 387 13.13 16.00 28.47
N TYR A 388 14.20 15.49 27.86
CA TYR A 388 15.56 15.71 28.34
C TYR A 388 16.58 15.64 27.20
N TRP A 389 17.74 16.26 27.42
CA TRP A 389 18.88 16.18 26.51
C TRP A 389 19.63 14.87 26.72
N LEU A 390 19.78 14.06 25.66
CA LEU A 390 20.45 12.76 25.77
C LEU A 390 21.94 12.83 26.11
N ASP A 391 22.61 13.91 25.75
CA ASP A 391 24.05 14.09 25.98
C ASP A 391 24.39 14.46 27.43
N SER A 392 23.47 15.08 28.16
CA SER A 392 23.67 15.50 29.58
C SER A 392 22.72 14.85 30.56
N MET A 393 21.67 14.17 30.07
CA MET A 393 20.54 13.65 30.88
C MET A 393 19.80 14.76 31.65
N GLU A 394 19.95 16.01 31.23
CA GLU A 394 19.32 17.17 31.82
C GLU A 394 17.87 17.26 31.33
N ARG A 395 16.94 17.18 32.29
CA ARG A 395 15.51 17.32 32.04
C ARG A 395 15.13 18.77 31.76
N TRP A 396 14.12 18.97 30.91
CA TRP A 396 13.65 20.31 30.58
C TRP A 396 12.71 20.83 31.67
N PRO A 397 12.97 22.03 32.19
CA PRO A 397 12.04 22.70 33.09
C PRO A 397 10.71 23.02 32.38
N VAL A 398 9.62 22.89 33.12
CA VAL A 398 8.28 23.35 32.70
C VAL A 398 8.19 24.85 32.90
N LEU A 399 7.85 25.60 31.85
CA LEU A 399 7.81 27.06 31.88
C LEU A 399 6.50 27.62 32.45
N ASP A 400 5.38 26.91 32.29
CA ASP A 400 4.03 27.38 32.66
C ASP A 400 3.63 27.03 34.11
N GLY A 401 4.53 26.45 34.91
CA GLY A 401 4.32 26.07 36.30
C GLY A 401 4.77 27.12 37.29
N GLY A 402 3.88 27.93 37.81
CA GLY A 402 4.22 28.88 38.90
C GLY A 402 4.80 28.18 40.12
N ASN A 403 5.93 28.76 40.65
CA ASN A 403 6.62 28.41 41.89
C ASN A 403 7.25 27.02 42.01
N GLY A 404 8.31 26.81 41.26
CA GLY A 404 9.23 25.67 41.39
C GLY A 404 9.39 24.99 40.04
N ALA A 405 10.62 24.86 39.56
CA ALA A 405 10.92 24.26 38.28
C ALA A 405 10.59 22.74 38.31
N ALA A 406 9.35 22.39 38.03
CA ALA A 406 9.01 21.01 37.72
C ALA A 406 9.71 20.60 36.40
N ASP A 407 10.26 19.42 36.37
CA ASP A 407 10.94 18.86 35.19
C ASP A 407 10.09 17.82 34.46
N HIS A 408 8.81 17.74 34.83
CA HIS A 408 7.83 16.83 34.26
C HIS A 408 6.38 17.30 34.50
N VAL A 409 5.45 16.71 33.80
CA VAL A 409 4.00 16.93 33.96
C VAL A 409 3.34 15.60 34.32
N VAL A 410 2.46 15.63 35.33
CA VAL A 410 1.57 14.50 35.64
C VAL A 410 0.37 14.54 34.73
N LEU A 411 0.20 13.55 33.85
CA LEU A 411 -0.89 13.50 32.89
C LEU A 411 -2.19 12.98 33.55
N THR A 412 -2.09 11.93 34.33
CA THR A 412 -3.25 11.26 34.97
C THR A 412 -2.75 10.29 36.04
N MET A 413 -3.70 9.91 36.92
CA MET A 413 -3.54 8.78 37.82
C MET A 413 -4.20 7.55 37.19
N ILE A 414 -3.59 6.39 37.35
CA ILE A 414 -4.18 5.10 36.96
C ILE A 414 -4.17 4.17 38.17
N GLU A 415 -5.24 3.40 38.33
CA GLU A 415 -5.34 2.39 39.35
C GLU A 415 -4.92 1.04 38.78
N ILE A 416 -3.90 0.44 39.37
CA ILE A 416 -3.44 -0.90 39.04
C ILE A 416 -4.18 -1.87 39.94
N PRO A 417 -5.05 -2.74 39.42
CA PRO A 417 -5.81 -3.68 40.23
C PRO A 417 -4.93 -4.82 40.81
N ASP A 418 -5.49 -5.53 41.79
CA ASP A 418 -4.89 -6.73 42.41
C ASP A 418 -4.62 -7.87 41.42
#